data_0fd14bd8a832d49d1c2cd0e510f7ce5a
#
_entry.id   0fd14bd8a832d49d1c2cd0e510f7ce5a
#
_cell.length_a   1.000
_cell.length_b   1.000
_cell.length_c   1.000
_cell.angle_alpha   90.00
_cell.angle_beta   90.00
_cell.angle_gamma   90.00
#
_symmetry.space_group_name_H-M   'P 1'
#
loop_
_entity.id
_entity.type
_entity.pdbx_description
1 polymer ?
#
loop_
_entity_poly.entity_id
_entity_poly.type
_entity_poly.pdbx_seq_one_letter_code
_entity_poly.pdbx_strand_id
1 'polypeptide(L)'
;VGDAWELENCWAFYQGFYTAKQDYSVEFPHLDDEPQDELLARIECGDFVRGIINEPAQTLTPVKLAERAAEFISKQAESYADKSAVSFQIISGEALKEQGYHGIFTVGRGSINPPAMLQLDFNPTNDPNAPVLACLVGKGITFDSGGYSIKPSDGMSTMRTDMGGAALLTGALGFAIAHGLNQRVKLYLCCAENLVSGNAFKLGDIITYKNGVTAEILNTDAEGRLVLADGLIEADSQNPQFIVDCATLTGAAKVAVGNDYHSVLSMDDALVNSLFQAAKEE
;
A
#
# COMPACT_ATOMS: atom_id res chain seq x y z
N VAL A 1 -4.54 0.85 36.36
CA VAL A 1 -5.39 0.97 35.18
C VAL A 1 -6.82 0.88 35.71
N GLY A 2 -7.61 1.94 35.56
CA GLY A 2 -8.98 2.00 36.14
C GLY A 2 -9.97 1.11 35.42
N ASP A 3 -11.21 1.08 35.90
CA ASP A 3 -12.26 0.14 35.54
C ASP A 3 -12.85 0.30 34.11
N ALA A 4 -12.25 1.08 33.23
CA ALA A 4 -12.73 1.30 31.86
C ALA A 4 -11.78 0.68 30.83
N TRP A 5 -11.87 -0.62 30.65
CA TRP A 5 -11.29 -1.32 29.52
C TRP A 5 -12.20 -1.17 28.29
N GLU A 6 -12.30 0.04 27.80
CA GLU A 6 -12.93 0.30 26.50
C GLU A 6 -11.95 -0.03 25.38
N LEU A 7 -12.44 -0.43 24.22
CA LEU A 7 -11.68 -0.80 23.04
C LEU A 7 -10.56 0.21 22.74
N GLU A 8 -10.88 1.50 22.74
CA GLU A 8 -9.95 2.58 22.43
C GLU A 8 -8.79 2.70 23.42
N ASN A 9 -9.07 2.47 24.71
CA ASN A 9 -8.05 2.47 25.74
C ASN A 9 -7.10 1.27 25.59
N CYS A 10 -7.63 0.10 25.24
CA CYS A 10 -6.85 -1.09 24.98
C CYS A 10 -5.98 -0.91 23.75
N TRP A 11 -6.52 -0.33 22.67
CA TRP A 11 -5.78 -0.01 21.47
C TRP A 11 -4.65 1.01 21.71
N ALA A 12 -4.94 2.11 22.43
CA ALA A 12 -3.94 3.10 22.79
C ALA A 12 -2.84 2.52 23.67
N PHE A 13 -3.20 1.63 24.61
CA PHE A 13 -2.24 0.92 25.44
C PHE A 13 -1.35 0.01 24.59
N TYR A 14 -1.93 -0.79 23.69
CA TYR A 14 -1.17 -1.66 22.81
C TYR A 14 -0.21 -0.87 21.91
N GLN A 15 -0.64 0.25 21.36
CA GLN A 15 0.24 1.10 20.55
C GLN A 15 1.50 1.57 21.30
N GLY A 16 1.39 1.81 22.60
CA GLY A 16 2.53 2.20 23.45
C GLY A 16 3.57 1.08 23.64
N PHE A 17 3.19 -0.17 23.40
CA PHE A 17 4.08 -1.34 23.52
C PHE A 17 4.68 -1.78 22.20
N TYR A 18 4.24 -1.22 21.07
CA TYR A 18 4.78 -1.64 19.78
C TYR A 18 6.28 -1.39 19.69
N THR A 19 7.02 -2.44 19.36
CA THR A 19 8.43 -2.38 18.95
C THR A 19 8.64 -3.21 17.70
N ALA A 20 9.60 -2.84 16.85
CA ALA A 20 9.93 -3.59 15.63
C ALA A 20 10.45 -5.02 15.90
N LYS A 21 10.76 -5.33 17.17
CA LYS A 21 11.17 -6.68 17.65
C LYS A 21 10.22 -7.08 18.76
N GLN A 22 9.03 -7.51 18.42
CA GLN A 22 8.04 -7.95 19.40
C GLN A 22 8.34 -9.38 19.85
N ASP A 23 8.68 -9.52 21.13
CA ASP A 23 8.81 -10.81 21.81
C ASP A 23 7.78 -10.99 22.95
N TYR A 24 6.67 -10.22 22.93
CA TYR A 24 5.64 -10.27 23.96
C TYR A 24 4.25 -10.33 23.36
N SER A 25 3.31 -10.92 24.09
CA SER A 25 1.87 -10.85 23.83
C SER A 25 1.20 -9.99 24.90
N VAL A 26 0.15 -9.28 24.50
CA VAL A 26 -0.69 -8.51 25.42
C VAL A 26 -2.06 -9.15 25.45
N GLU A 27 -2.57 -9.44 26.66
CA GLU A 27 -3.90 -10.01 26.88
C GLU A 27 -4.80 -8.96 27.53
N PHE A 28 -6.03 -8.88 27.10
CA PHE A 28 -7.06 -7.98 27.63
C PHE A 28 -8.24 -8.79 28.17
N PRO A 29 -8.10 -9.47 29.33
CA PRO A 29 -9.06 -10.45 29.82
C PRO A 29 -10.41 -9.87 30.25
N HIS A 30 -10.56 -8.55 30.22
CA HIS A 30 -11.79 -7.85 30.63
C HIS A 30 -12.57 -7.22 29.49
N LEU A 31 -12.15 -7.44 28.23
CA LEU A 31 -12.96 -7.08 27.09
C LEU A 31 -13.99 -8.18 26.79
N ASP A 32 -15.19 -7.79 26.42
CA ASP A 32 -16.18 -8.69 25.83
C ASP A 32 -15.69 -9.23 24.47
N ASP A 33 -16.28 -10.33 23.99
CA ASP A 33 -15.82 -11.05 22.79
C ASP A 33 -15.80 -10.15 21.55
N GLU A 34 -16.84 -9.37 21.27
CA GLU A 34 -16.93 -8.52 20.08
C GLU A 34 -15.90 -7.38 20.07
N PRO A 35 -15.73 -6.58 21.14
CA PRO A 35 -14.62 -5.62 21.23
C PRO A 35 -13.22 -6.25 21.19
N GLN A 36 -13.09 -7.48 21.69
CA GLN A 36 -11.82 -8.20 21.63
C GLN A 36 -11.46 -8.61 20.22
N ASP A 37 -12.41 -9.09 19.42
CA ASP A 37 -12.20 -9.45 18.02
C ASP A 37 -11.83 -8.22 17.19
N GLU A 38 -12.47 -7.09 17.42
CA GLU A 38 -12.11 -5.82 16.76
C GLU A 38 -10.70 -5.36 17.14
N LEU A 39 -10.34 -5.42 18.42
CA LEU A 39 -8.99 -5.08 18.88
C LEU A 39 -7.93 -5.97 18.23
N LEU A 40 -8.19 -7.28 18.13
CA LEU A 40 -7.28 -8.21 17.47
C LEU A 40 -7.11 -7.90 16.00
N ALA A 41 -8.18 -7.56 15.28
CA ALA A 41 -8.11 -7.14 13.88
C ALA A 41 -7.30 -5.86 13.72
N ARG A 42 -7.48 -4.86 14.58
CA ARG A 42 -6.68 -3.62 14.60
C ARG A 42 -5.20 -3.92 14.84
N ILE A 43 -4.90 -4.79 15.80
CA ILE A 43 -3.53 -5.21 16.12
C ILE A 43 -2.88 -5.92 14.92
N GLU A 44 -3.53 -6.94 14.35
CA GLU A 44 -2.99 -7.69 13.22
C GLU A 44 -2.69 -6.79 12.02
N CYS A 45 -3.64 -5.91 11.66
CA CYS A 45 -3.47 -5.00 10.53
C CYS A 45 -2.40 -3.93 10.81
N GLY A 46 -2.41 -3.34 12.01
CA GLY A 46 -1.41 -2.35 12.43
C GLY A 46 0.00 -2.92 12.48
N ASP A 47 0.16 -4.13 13.01
CA ASP A 47 1.44 -4.82 13.10
C ASP A 47 1.97 -5.24 11.72
N PHE A 48 1.08 -5.69 10.83
CA PHE A 48 1.47 -5.93 9.44
C PHE A 48 2.05 -4.65 8.81
N VAL A 49 1.31 -3.54 8.87
CA VAL A 49 1.74 -2.25 8.27
C VAL A 49 3.08 -1.79 8.85
N ARG A 50 3.19 -1.73 10.17
CA ARG A 50 4.41 -1.26 10.84
C ARG A 50 5.58 -2.22 10.64
N GLY A 51 5.31 -3.52 10.71
CA GLY A 51 6.32 -4.57 10.54
C GLY A 51 6.94 -4.52 9.15
N ILE A 52 6.12 -4.44 8.10
CA ILE A 52 6.62 -4.44 6.72
C ILE A 52 7.34 -3.12 6.36
N ILE A 53 6.89 -1.97 6.89
CA ILE A 53 7.56 -0.67 6.70
C ILE A 53 8.95 -0.64 7.38
N ASN A 54 9.10 -1.32 8.50
CA ASN A 54 10.37 -1.37 9.24
C ASN A 54 11.35 -2.42 8.70
N GLU A 55 10.90 -3.32 7.83
CA GLU A 55 11.76 -4.35 7.26
C GLU A 55 12.84 -3.72 6.35
N PRO A 56 14.11 -4.14 6.47
CA PRO A 56 15.18 -3.65 5.60
C PRO A 56 14.91 -3.98 4.13
N ALA A 57 15.22 -3.04 3.22
CA ALA A 57 15.09 -3.26 1.78
C ALA A 57 15.93 -4.44 1.25
N GLN A 58 16.98 -4.82 1.98
CA GLN A 58 17.76 -6.03 1.68
C GLN A 58 16.91 -7.30 1.70
N THR A 59 15.90 -7.35 2.54
CA THR A 59 14.99 -8.49 2.71
C THR A 59 13.64 -8.29 2.06
N LEU A 60 13.10 -7.07 2.11
CA LEU A 60 11.83 -6.71 1.50
C LEU A 60 12.05 -6.18 0.07
N THR A 61 12.16 -7.10 -0.89
CA THR A 61 12.25 -6.76 -2.32
C THR A 61 10.86 -6.47 -2.91
N PRO A 62 10.75 -5.88 -4.13
CA PRO A 62 9.45 -5.58 -4.75
C PRO A 62 8.53 -6.81 -4.87
N VAL A 63 9.08 -7.94 -5.28
CA VAL A 63 8.31 -9.20 -5.37
C VAL A 63 7.86 -9.67 -3.99
N LYS A 64 8.74 -9.63 -2.99
CA LYS A 64 8.38 -10.03 -1.62
C LYS A 64 7.32 -9.13 -1.00
N LEU A 65 7.34 -7.83 -1.28
CA LEU A 65 6.27 -6.93 -0.84
C LEU A 65 4.93 -7.38 -1.42
N ALA A 66 4.88 -7.66 -2.71
CA ALA A 66 3.68 -8.14 -3.38
C ALA A 66 3.19 -9.49 -2.81
N GLU A 67 4.10 -10.45 -2.59
CA GLU A 67 3.80 -11.76 -1.99
C GLU A 67 3.25 -11.61 -0.57
N ARG A 68 3.93 -10.85 0.28
CA ARG A 68 3.54 -10.63 1.68
C ARG A 68 2.15 -9.95 1.80
N ALA A 69 1.87 -9.00 0.93
CA ALA A 69 0.56 -8.35 0.87
C ALA A 69 -0.54 -9.34 0.46
N ALA A 70 -0.31 -10.15 -0.58
CA ALA A 70 -1.27 -11.15 -1.03
C ALA A 70 -1.52 -12.23 0.04
N GLU A 71 -0.48 -12.71 0.71
CA GLU A 71 -0.57 -13.68 1.81
C GLU A 71 -1.37 -13.11 2.99
N PHE A 72 -1.10 -11.85 3.36
CA PHE A 72 -1.80 -11.19 4.45
C PHE A 72 -3.30 -11.07 4.16
N ILE A 73 -3.70 -10.57 2.98
CA ILE A 73 -5.12 -10.46 2.61
C ILE A 73 -5.78 -11.83 2.52
N SER A 74 -5.08 -12.84 1.99
CA SER A 74 -5.61 -14.21 1.94
C SER A 74 -5.86 -14.78 3.35
N LYS A 75 -4.98 -14.49 4.31
CA LYS A 75 -5.15 -14.88 5.71
C LYS A 75 -6.34 -14.15 6.35
N GLN A 76 -6.48 -12.84 6.10
CA GLN A 76 -7.62 -12.07 6.60
C GLN A 76 -8.95 -12.61 6.05
N ALA A 77 -9.02 -12.92 4.77
CA ALA A 77 -10.20 -13.52 4.17
C ALA A 77 -10.51 -14.93 4.74
N GLU A 78 -9.49 -15.75 5.00
CA GLU A 78 -9.66 -17.07 5.63
C GLU A 78 -10.21 -16.97 7.08
N SER A 79 -9.80 -15.93 7.82
CA SER A 79 -10.19 -15.73 9.22
C SER A 79 -11.55 -15.07 9.39
N TYR A 80 -11.90 -14.10 8.53
CA TYR A 80 -13.05 -13.21 8.74
C TYR A 80 -14.10 -13.25 7.63
N ALA A 81 -13.84 -13.91 6.52
CA ALA A 81 -14.76 -13.99 5.39
C ALA A 81 -14.76 -15.42 4.79
N ASP A 82 -14.39 -15.52 3.52
CA ASP A 82 -14.19 -16.77 2.80
C ASP A 82 -12.90 -16.68 1.99
N LYS A 83 -12.00 -17.61 2.18
CA LYS A 83 -10.74 -17.68 1.41
C LYS A 83 -10.95 -17.66 -0.10
N SER A 84 -12.06 -18.22 -0.58
CA SER A 84 -12.41 -18.22 -2.02
C SER A 84 -12.74 -16.83 -2.56
N ALA A 85 -12.99 -15.83 -1.68
CA ALA A 85 -13.22 -14.45 -2.07
C ALA A 85 -11.97 -13.74 -2.60
N VAL A 86 -10.76 -14.29 -2.39
CA VAL A 86 -9.50 -13.67 -2.82
C VAL A 86 -8.92 -14.39 -4.01
N SER A 87 -8.65 -13.64 -5.06
CA SER A 87 -7.80 -14.07 -6.17
C SER A 87 -6.74 -13.02 -6.45
N PHE A 88 -5.55 -13.43 -6.86
CA PHE A 88 -4.48 -12.50 -7.18
C PHE A 88 -3.51 -13.04 -8.24
N GLN A 89 -2.79 -12.11 -8.85
CA GLN A 89 -1.60 -12.41 -9.65
C GLN A 89 -0.49 -11.41 -9.33
N ILE A 90 0.75 -11.87 -9.45
CA ILE A 90 1.95 -11.03 -9.34
C ILE A 90 2.65 -11.06 -10.70
N ILE A 91 2.73 -9.90 -11.34
CA ILE A 91 3.41 -9.72 -12.61
C ILE A 91 4.77 -9.12 -12.29
N SER A 92 5.87 -9.70 -12.74
CA SER A 92 7.21 -9.23 -12.38
C SER A 92 8.21 -9.25 -13.53
N GLY A 93 9.23 -8.40 -13.42
CA GLY A 93 10.34 -8.31 -14.36
C GLY A 93 9.88 -7.97 -15.78
N GLU A 94 10.38 -8.69 -16.80
CA GLU A 94 10.08 -8.44 -18.21
C GLU A 94 8.58 -8.62 -18.54
N ALA A 95 7.86 -9.45 -17.81
CA ALA A 95 6.43 -9.63 -18.00
C ALA A 95 5.62 -8.33 -17.77
N LEU A 96 6.10 -7.42 -16.91
CA LEU A 96 5.51 -6.08 -16.76
C LEU A 96 5.56 -5.30 -18.07
N LYS A 97 6.71 -5.29 -18.72
CA LYS A 97 6.92 -4.63 -20.00
C LYS A 97 6.06 -5.24 -21.11
N GLU A 98 6.00 -6.57 -21.17
CA GLU A 98 5.21 -7.30 -22.17
C GLU A 98 3.70 -7.02 -22.03
N GLN A 99 3.24 -6.77 -20.80
CA GLN A 99 1.85 -6.45 -20.49
C GLN A 99 1.54 -4.94 -20.48
N GLY A 100 2.54 -4.09 -20.77
CA GLY A 100 2.37 -2.65 -20.92
C GLY A 100 2.48 -1.83 -19.62
N TYR A 101 2.96 -2.42 -18.52
CA TYR A 101 3.21 -1.71 -17.24
C TYR A 101 4.62 -1.06 -17.28
N HIS A 102 4.75 -0.10 -18.16
CA HIS A 102 6.04 0.48 -18.50
C HIS A 102 6.59 1.44 -17.43
N GLY A 103 5.74 2.06 -16.61
CA GLY A 103 6.15 2.90 -15.50
C GLY A 103 6.88 2.10 -14.43
N ILE A 104 6.26 1.01 -13.93
CA ILE A 104 6.84 0.11 -12.92
C ILE A 104 8.12 -0.53 -13.46
N PHE A 105 8.08 -1.03 -14.70
CA PHE A 105 9.26 -1.64 -15.33
C PHE A 105 10.41 -0.65 -15.46
N THR A 106 10.15 0.56 -15.94
CA THR A 106 11.18 1.59 -16.17
C THR A 106 11.85 2.00 -14.88
N VAL A 107 11.10 2.24 -13.81
CA VAL A 107 11.66 2.60 -12.51
C VAL A 107 12.50 1.47 -11.94
N GLY A 108 12.01 0.23 -11.99
CA GLY A 108 12.66 -0.92 -11.36
C GLY A 108 13.77 -1.58 -12.17
N ARG A 109 13.93 -1.28 -13.47
CA ARG A 109 14.91 -1.97 -14.35
C ARG A 109 16.36 -1.77 -13.94
N GLY A 110 16.65 -0.77 -13.10
CA GLY A 110 17.98 -0.50 -12.58
C GLY A 110 18.42 -1.40 -11.43
N SER A 111 17.48 -2.11 -10.80
CA SER A 111 17.76 -3.04 -9.72
C SER A 111 18.05 -4.45 -10.22
N ILE A 112 18.77 -5.22 -9.39
CA ILE A 112 18.89 -6.69 -9.55
C ILE A 112 17.62 -7.41 -9.06
N ASN A 113 16.83 -6.76 -8.19
CA ASN A 113 15.54 -7.25 -7.73
C ASN A 113 14.47 -6.83 -8.75
N PRO A 114 13.74 -7.77 -9.37
CA PRO A 114 12.77 -7.42 -10.38
C PRO A 114 11.63 -6.59 -9.80
N PRO A 115 11.15 -5.55 -10.52
CA PRO A 115 9.94 -4.85 -10.14
C PRO A 115 8.73 -5.77 -10.26
N ALA A 116 7.66 -5.45 -9.55
CA ALA A 116 6.45 -6.27 -9.52
C ALA A 116 5.18 -5.43 -9.41
N MET A 117 4.08 -5.94 -9.95
CA MET A 117 2.74 -5.45 -9.72
C MET A 117 1.90 -6.56 -9.11
N LEU A 118 1.36 -6.32 -7.92
CA LEU A 118 0.28 -7.14 -7.38
C LEU A 118 -1.05 -6.64 -7.95
N GLN A 119 -1.83 -7.55 -8.48
CA GLN A 119 -3.23 -7.36 -8.82
C GLN A 119 -4.05 -8.34 -7.98
N LEU A 120 -4.79 -7.85 -7.00
CA LEU A 120 -5.59 -8.65 -6.10
C LEU A 120 -7.06 -8.22 -6.22
N ASP A 121 -7.95 -9.20 -6.22
CA ASP A 121 -9.39 -9.04 -6.27
C ASP A 121 -10.01 -9.71 -5.05
N PHE A 122 -10.58 -8.93 -4.16
CA PHE A 122 -11.44 -9.41 -3.08
C PHE A 122 -12.89 -9.30 -3.53
N ASN A 123 -13.54 -10.44 -3.74
CA ASN A 123 -14.92 -10.53 -4.20
C ASN A 123 -15.73 -11.50 -3.34
N PRO A 124 -16.31 -11.04 -2.22
CA PRO A 124 -17.07 -11.89 -1.31
C PRO A 124 -18.45 -12.33 -1.86
N THR A 125 -18.87 -11.76 -2.98
CA THR A 125 -20.19 -12.09 -3.58
C THR A 125 -20.18 -13.39 -4.38
N ASN A 126 -19.00 -13.90 -4.74
CA ASN A 126 -18.80 -15.03 -5.65
C ASN A 126 -19.41 -14.83 -7.07
N ASP A 127 -19.89 -13.62 -7.38
CA ASP A 127 -20.32 -13.24 -8.74
C ASP A 127 -19.15 -12.59 -9.48
N PRO A 128 -18.62 -13.19 -10.56
CA PRO A 128 -17.53 -12.60 -11.34
C PRO A 128 -17.91 -11.27 -12.00
N ASN A 129 -19.20 -10.97 -12.12
CA ASN A 129 -19.73 -9.73 -12.69
C ASN A 129 -20.12 -8.71 -11.62
N ALA A 130 -19.88 -8.99 -10.33
CA ALA A 130 -20.18 -8.03 -9.27
C ALA A 130 -19.47 -6.69 -9.55
N PRO A 131 -20.18 -5.56 -9.38
CA PRO A 131 -19.58 -4.24 -9.58
C PRO A 131 -18.42 -4.04 -8.59
N VAL A 132 -17.38 -3.38 -9.05
CA VAL A 132 -16.23 -3.02 -8.22
C VAL A 132 -16.57 -1.75 -7.44
N LEU A 133 -16.60 -1.83 -6.12
CA LEU A 133 -16.80 -0.68 -5.25
C LEU A 133 -15.59 0.26 -5.35
N ALA A 134 -14.42 -0.27 -5.11
CA ALA A 134 -13.21 0.53 -5.06
C ALA A 134 -12.02 -0.20 -5.69
N CYS A 135 -11.12 0.60 -6.28
CA CYS A 135 -9.77 0.18 -6.57
C CYS A 135 -8.80 0.95 -5.68
N LEU A 136 -7.94 0.23 -4.99
CA LEU A 136 -6.91 0.75 -4.11
C LEU A 136 -5.56 0.63 -4.82
N VAL A 137 -4.82 1.74 -4.97
CA VAL A 137 -3.53 1.77 -5.69
C VAL A 137 -2.43 2.24 -4.75
N GLY A 138 -1.48 1.36 -4.43
CA GLY A 138 -0.41 1.62 -3.46
C GLY A 138 0.96 1.82 -4.10
N LYS A 139 1.66 2.92 -3.74
CA LYS A 139 3.08 3.10 -4.04
C LYS A 139 3.89 2.10 -3.21
N GLY A 140 4.66 1.25 -3.90
CA GLY A 140 5.45 0.18 -3.32
C GLY A 140 6.95 0.30 -3.64
N ILE A 141 7.55 1.47 -3.47
CA ILE A 141 9.00 1.64 -3.70
C ILE A 141 9.75 1.11 -2.47
N THR A 142 10.29 -0.09 -2.58
CA THR A 142 10.94 -0.78 -1.44
C THR A 142 12.28 -0.16 -1.06
N PHE A 143 12.92 0.55 -1.97
CA PHE A 143 14.01 1.48 -1.69
C PHE A 143 14.10 2.57 -2.77
N ASP A 144 14.30 3.80 -2.33
CA ASP A 144 14.45 4.95 -3.23
C ASP A 144 15.77 5.69 -3.03
N SER A 145 16.68 5.52 -3.96
CA SER A 145 17.94 6.28 -4.00
C SER A 145 17.80 7.64 -4.67
N GLY A 146 16.65 7.92 -5.31
CA GLY A 146 16.46 9.03 -6.23
C GLY A 146 16.92 8.74 -7.66
N GLY A 147 17.53 7.58 -7.90
CA GLY A 147 18.12 7.27 -9.21
C GLY A 147 19.26 8.25 -9.56
N TYR A 148 19.37 8.69 -10.81
CA TYR A 148 20.38 9.66 -11.22
C TYR A 148 20.18 11.06 -10.61
N SER A 149 18.98 11.41 -10.17
CA SER A 149 18.69 12.55 -9.30
C SER A 149 18.90 12.18 -7.83
N ILE A 150 20.14 11.73 -7.51
CA ILE A 150 20.47 11.01 -6.27
C ILE A 150 20.19 11.84 -5.01
N LYS A 151 19.57 11.19 -4.03
CA LYS A 151 19.29 11.79 -2.71
C LYS A 151 20.58 11.95 -1.89
N PRO A 152 20.68 12.99 -1.05
CA PRO A 152 21.74 13.05 -0.04
C PRO A 152 21.53 11.92 1.00
N SER A 153 22.63 11.50 1.67
CA SER A 153 22.62 10.36 2.61
C SER A 153 21.54 10.48 3.69
N ASP A 154 21.36 11.66 4.25
CA ASP A 154 20.34 11.90 5.29
C ASP A 154 18.92 11.68 4.76
N GLY A 155 18.63 12.13 3.54
CA GLY A 155 17.34 11.90 2.88
C GLY A 155 17.14 10.44 2.46
N MET A 156 18.23 9.74 2.11
CA MET A 156 18.19 8.35 1.65
C MET A 156 18.04 7.35 2.80
N SER A 157 18.52 7.67 3.98
CA SER A 157 18.63 6.74 5.13
C SER A 157 17.30 6.10 5.56
N THR A 158 16.18 6.77 5.30
CA THR A 158 14.84 6.30 5.66
C THR A 158 14.06 5.74 4.46
N MET A 159 14.64 5.67 3.27
CA MET A 159 13.91 5.36 2.03
C MET A 159 13.46 3.89 1.88
N ARG A 160 13.76 3.02 2.86
CA ARG A 160 13.07 1.73 2.99
C ARG A 160 11.57 1.90 3.27
N THR A 161 11.15 3.07 3.77
CA THR A 161 9.75 3.36 4.09
C THR A 161 8.93 3.86 2.91
N ASP A 162 9.54 3.98 1.73
CA ASP A 162 8.89 4.57 0.55
C ASP A 162 7.86 3.64 -0.14
N MET A 163 7.54 2.57 0.54
CA MET A 163 6.47 1.63 0.23
C MET A 163 5.29 1.73 1.22
N GLY A 164 5.26 2.79 2.04
CA GLY A 164 4.22 2.99 3.05
C GLY A 164 2.81 3.05 2.49
N GLY A 165 2.62 3.57 1.27
CA GLY A 165 1.33 3.58 0.59
C GLY A 165 0.79 2.17 0.30
N ALA A 166 1.66 1.27 -0.20
CA ALA A 166 1.31 -0.13 -0.42
C ALA A 166 0.99 -0.85 0.89
N ALA A 167 1.80 -0.64 1.93
CA ALA A 167 1.58 -1.22 3.25
C ALA A 167 0.25 -0.76 3.87
N LEU A 168 -0.01 0.55 3.84
CA LEU A 168 -1.23 1.14 4.40
C LEU A 168 -2.50 0.58 3.74
N LEU A 169 -2.56 0.57 2.41
CA LEU A 169 -3.74 0.08 1.69
C LEU A 169 -3.94 -1.43 1.87
N THR A 170 -2.87 -2.20 2.02
CA THR A 170 -2.97 -3.61 2.36
C THR A 170 -3.57 -3.80 3.75
N GLY A 171 -3.08 -3.07 4.75
CA GLY A 171 -3.62 -3.12 6.11
C GLY A 171 -5.08 -2.64 6.17
N ALA A 172 -5.41 -1.55 5.46
CA ALA A 172 -6.77 -1.01 5.40
C ALA A 172 -7.76 -2.00 4.76
N LEU A 173 -7.38 -2.68 3.67
CA LEU A 173 -8.22 -3.73 3.07
C LEU A 173 -8.38 -4.91 4.03
N GLY A 174 -7.31 -5.35 4.69
CA GLY A 174 -7.38 -6.43 5.69
C GLY A 174 -8.33 -6.08 6.84
N PHE A 175 -8.25 -4.85 7.35
CA PHE A 175 -9.13 -4.35 8.40
C PHE A 175 -10.60 -4.26 7.93
N ALA A 176 -10.84 -3.77 6.72
CA ALA A 176 -12.19 -3.74 6.15
C ALA A 176 -12.80 -5.16 6.00
N ILE A 177 -11.99 -6.16 5.62
CA ILE A 177 -12.41 -7.56 5.54
C ILE A 177 -12.80 -8.07 6.94
N ALA A 178 -11.98 -7.79 7.96
CA ALA A 178 -12.27 -8.17 9.34
C ALA A 178 -13.59 -7.54 9.88
N HIS A 179 -13.95 -6.36 9.36
CA HIS A 179 -15.22 -5.66 9.67
C HIS A 179 -16.37 -6.03 8.73
N GLY A 180 -16.28 -7.15 8.04
CA GLY A 180 -17.37 -7.68 7.23
C GLY A 180 -17.59 -6.96 5.91
N LEU A 181 -16.53 -6.47 5.27
CA LEU A 181 -16.62 -5.93 3.92
C LEU A 181 -17.32 -6.94 3.00
N ASN A 182 -18.49 -6.57 2.49
CA ASN A 182 -19.35 -7.43 1.67
C ASN A 182 -19.41 -6.98 0.19
N GLN A 183 -18.52 -6.10 -0.22
CA GLN A 183 -18.45 -5.53 -1.57
C GLN A 183 -17.09 -5.85 -2.21
N ARG A 184 -17.08 -5.90 -3.54
CA ARG A 184 -15.87 -6.20 -4.31
C ARG A 184 -14.91 -5.03 -4.29
N VAL A 185 -13.66 -5.29 -3.90
CA VAL A 185 -12.56 -4.31 -3.88
C VAL A 185 -11.35 -4.91 -4.55
N LYS A 186 -10.63 -4.10 -5.35
CA LYS A 186 -9.38 -4.50 -5.97
C LYS A 186 -8.21 -3.72 -5.38
N LEU A 187 -7.07 -4.41 -5.20
CA LEU A 187 -5.83 -3.82 -4.71
C LEU A 187 -4.73 -3.97 -5.76
N TYR A 188 -4.10 -2.86 -6.12
CA TYR A 188 -2.97 -2.78 -7.02
C TYR A 188 -1.77 -2.22 -6.28
N LEU A 189 -0.68 -3.00 -6.16
CA LEU A 189 0.56 -2.52 -5.57
C LEU A 189 1.64 -2.40 -6.64
N CYS A 190 2.14 -1.19 -6.84
CA CYS A 190 3.14 -0.83 -7.82
C CYS A 190 4.52 -0.86 -7.19
N CYS A 191 5.20 -2.02 -7.26
CA CYS A 191 6.41 -2.31 -6.49
C CYS A 191 7.68 -2.20 -7.36
N ALA A 192 8.66 -1.42 -6.91
CA ALA A 192 9.95 -1.27 -7.57
C ALA A 192 11.05 -0.86 -6.58
N GLU A 193 12.30 -0.95 -6.99
CA GLU A 193 13.44 -0.27 -6.37
C GLU A 193 14.01 0.77 -7.33
N ASN A 194 14.15 2.00 -6.88
CA ASN A 194 14.77 3.08 -7.65
C ASN A 194 16.25 3.16 -7.33
N LEU A 195 17.09 2.56 -8.16
CA LEU A 195 18.53 2.44 -7.95
C LEU A 195 19.33 3.00 -9.12
N VAL A 196 20.58 3.36 -8.83
CA VAL A 196 21.57 3.78 -9.85
C VAL A 196 22.30 2.57 -10.39
N SER A 197 22.26 2.37 -11.70
CA SER A 197 23.01 1.32 -12.39
C SER A 197 23.20 1.67 -13.87
N GLY A 198 23.98 0.86 -14.60
CA GLY A 198 24.10 1.02 -16.04
C GLY A 198 22.82 0.83 -16.83
N ASN A 199 21.81 0.18 -16.23
CA ASN A 199 20.51 -0.09 -16.84
C ASN A 199 19.36 0.81 -16.29
N ALA A 200 19.67 1.68 -15.31
CA ALA A 200 18.66 2.56 -14.73
C ALA A 200 18.14 3.59 -15.76
N PHE A 201 16.91 4.03 -15.54
CA PHE A 201 16.31 5.08 -16.36
C PHE A 201 16.97 6.45 -16.11
N LYS A 202 16.83 7.35 -17.06
CA LYS A 202 17.56 8.63 -17.09
C LYS A 202 16.60 9.78 -17.34
N LEU A 203 17.05 10.98 -16.96
CA LEU A 203 16.41 12.23 -17.39
C LEU A 203 16.39 12.30 -18.93
N GLY A 204 15.24 12.67 -19.49
CA GLY A 204 15.00 12.69 -20.94
C GLY A 204 14.47 11.36 -21.51
N ASP A 205 14.46 10.26 -20.75
CA ASP A 205 13.76 9.05 -21.17
C ASP A 205 12.26 9.32 -21.26
N ILE A 206 11.58 8.63 -22.17
CA ILE A 206 10.12 8.76 -22.38
C ILE A 206 9.46 7.42 -22.09
N ILE A 207 8.48 7.44 -21.18
CA ILE A 207 7.60 6.30 -20.90
C ILE A 207 6.34 6.45 -21.76
N THR A 208 5.96 5.38 -22.46
CA THR A 208 4.64 5.27 -23.10
C THR A 208 3.80 4.29 -22.31
N TYR A 209 2.73 4.77 -21.68
CA TYR A 209 1.83 3.96 -20.87
C TYR A 209 0.85 3.14 -21.72
N LYS A 210 0.21 2.13 -21.11
CA LYS A 210 -0.72 1.20 -21.74
C LYS A 210 -1.91 1.91 -22.44
N ASN A 211 -2.32 3.07 -21.93
CA ASN A 211 -3.38 3.91 -22.53
C ASN A 211 -2.87 4.85 -23.63
N GLY A 212 -1.59 4.78 -24.02
CA GLY A 212 -0.98 5.60 -25.06
C GLY A 212 -0.46 6.97 -24.59
N VAL A 213 -0.70 7.37 -23.33
CA VAL A 213 -0.14 8.60 -22.77
C VAL A 213 1.36 8.46 -22.62
N THR A 214 2.11 9.52 -22.92
CA THR A 214 3.56 9.57 -22.78
C THR A 214 3.97 10.53 -21.68
N ALA A 215 5.04 10.19 -20.94
CA ALA A 215 5.67 11.05 -19.95
C ALA A 215 7.18 11.11 -20.16
N GLU A 216 7.72 12.32 -20.30
CA GLU A 216 9.16 12.57 -20.29
C GLU A 216 9.66 12.67 -18.84
N ILE A 217 10.77 12.02 -18.54
CA ILE A 217 11.35 11.99 -17.22
C ILE A 217 12.29 13.19 -17.06
N LEU A 218 11.89 14.15 -16.23
CA LEU A 218 12.71 15.32 -15.92
C LEU A 218 13.42 15.20 -14.55
N ASN A 219 13.02 14.25 -13.72
CA ASN A 219 13.60 13.98 -12.42
C ASN A 219 13.38 12.50 -12.06
N THR A 220 14.46 11.76 -11.85
CA THR A 220 14.37 10.34 -11.49
C THR A 220 13.99 10.10 -10.03
N ASP A 221 13.99 11.14 -9.18
CA ASP A 221 13.44 11.14 -7.81
C ASP A 221 11.93 11.45 -7.77
N ALA A 222 11.29 11.47 -8.92
CA ALA A 222 9.84 11.55 -9.07
C ALA A 222 9.25 10.21 -9.60
N GLU A 223 9.83 9.11 -9.21
CA GLU A 223 9.53 7.74 -9.63
C GLU A 223 8.16 7.25 -9.17
N GLY A 224 7.72 7.69 -7.96
CA GLY A 224 6.47 7.26 -7.36
C GLY A 224 5.25 7.51 -8.25
N ARG A 225 5.16 8.68 -8.85
CA ARG A 225 4.08 9.01 -9.80
C ARG A 225 4.15 8.21 -11.09
N LEU A 226 5.34 7.75 -11.48
CA LEU A 226 5.53 6.94 -12.67
C LEU A 226 5.00 5.51 -12.45
N VAL A 227 5.27 4.90 -11.31
CA VAL A 227 4.75 3.57 -10.98
C VAL A 227 3.25 3.60 -10.69
N LEU A 228 2.76 4.64 -9.99
CA LEU A 228 1.32 4.80 -9.70
C LEU A 228 0.48 4.93 -10.97
N ALA A 229 1.01 5.56 -12.02
CA ALA A 229 0.29 5.73 -13.27
C ALA A 229 -0.14 4.39 -13.89
N ASP A 230 0.72 3.35 -13.86
CA ASP A 230 0.35 2.01 -14.32
C ASP A 230 -0.82 1.42 -13.50
N GLY A 231 -0.74 1.56 -12.17
CA GLY A 231 -1.80 1.07 -11.28
C GLY A 231 -3.12 1.82 -11.47
N LEU A 232 -3.07 3.14 -11.63
CA LEU A 232 -4.25 3.98 -11.85
C LEU A 232 -4.92 3.68 -13.20
N ILE A 233 -4.13 3.49 -14.26
CA ILE A 233 -4.66 3.10 -15.58
C ILE A 233 -5.35 1.73 -15.50
N GLU A 234 -4.76 0.78 -14.80
CA GLU A 234 -5.37 -0.54 -14.60
C GLU A 234 -6.63 -0.45 -13.75
N ALA A 235 -6.61 0.34 -12.68
CA ALA A 235 -7.75 0.56 -11.81
C ALA A 235 -8.93 1.22 -12.54
N ASP A 236 -8.67 2.24 -13.35
CA ASP A 236 -9.69 2.93 -14.16
C ASP A 236 -10.36 1.98 -15.15
N SER A 237 -9.61 1.04 -15.74
CA SER A 237 -10.14 0.04 -16.68
C SER A 237 -11.18 -0.90 -16.05
N GLN A 238 -11.23 -1.00 -14.72
CA GLN A 238 -12.18 -1.83 -13.97
C GLN A 238 -13.54 -1.12 -13.75
N ASN A 239 -13.65 0.16 -14.12
CA ASN A 239 -14.83 0.98 -13.92
C ASN A 239 -15.38 0.93 -12.47
N PRO A 240 -14.54 1.17 -11.44
CA PRO A 240 -14.96 1.16 -10.05
C PRO A 240 -15.83 2.39 -9.73
N GLN A 241 -16.53 2.37 -8.59
CA GLN A 241 -17.26 3.56 -8.13
C GLN A 241 -16.29 4.68 -7.73
N PHE A 242 -15.13 4.33 -7.14
CA PHE A 242 -14.06 5.28 -6.84
C PHE A 242 -12.69 4.60 -6.83
N ILE A 243 -11.64 5.40 -6.95
CA ILE A 243 -10.25 4.96 -6.84
C ILE A 243 -9.61 5.74 -5.70
N VAL A 244 -8.84 5.04 -4.86
CA VAL A 244 -7.99 5.65 -3.83
C VAL A 244 -6.55 5.24 -4.09
N ASP A 245 -5.66 6.21 -4.20
CA ASP A 245 -4.23 5.92 -4.16
C ASP A 245 -3.58 6.43 -2.88
N CYS A 246 -2.58 5.70 -2.41
CA CYS A 246 -1.76 6.08 -1.26
C CYS A 246 -0.28 6.02 -1.61
N ALA A 247 0.43 7.07 -1.24
CA ALA A 247 1.85 7.19 -1.55
C ALA A 247 2.60 8.07 -0.55
N THR A 248 3.80 7.68 -0.21
CA THR A 248 4.86 8.52 0.35
C THR A 248 5.47 9.34 -0.79
N LEU A 249 4.67 10.25 -1.38
CA LEU A 249 4.92 10.76 -2.73
C LEU A 249 5.92 11.90 -2.78
N THR A 250 5.86 12.82 -1.80
CA THR A 250 6.66 14.04 -1.86
C THR A 250 6.87 14.66 -0.48
N GLY A 251 8.08 15.14 -0.22
CA GLY A 251 8.37 15.94 0.96
C GLY A 251 7.57 17.25 1.06
N ALA A 252 6.99 17.73 -0.05
CA ALA A 252 6.13 18.91 -0.05
C ALA A 252 4.87 18.72 0.81
N ALA A 253 4.31 17.51 0.88
CA ALA A 253 3.18 17.20 1.77
C ALA A 253 3.55 17.46 3.24
N LYS A 254 4.73 16.96 3.67
CA LYS A 254 5.24 17.20 5.02
C LYS A 254 5.44 18.69 5.32
N VAL A 255 5.90 19.47 4.34
CA VAL A 255 6.06 20.92 4.47
C VAL A 255 4.69 21.61 4.59
N ALA A 256 3.70 21.12 3.85
CA ALA A 256 2.38 21.73 3.82
C ALA A 256 1.55 21.47 5.10
N VAL A 257 1.57 20.24 5.63
CA VAL A 257 0.66 19.84 6.72
C VAL A 257 1.39 19.35 7.99
N GLY A 258 2.72 19.29 8.00
CA GLY A 258 3.52 18.84 9.13
C GLY A 258 3.69 17.30 9.15
N ASN A 259 4.13 16.80 10.33
CA ASN A 259 4.40 15.37 10.52
C ASN A 259 3.18 14.58 11.03
N ASP A 260 2.18 15.27 11.55
CA ASP A 260 1.05 14.67 12.28
C ASP A 260 -0.19 14.51 11.41
N TYR A 261 -0.14 15.02 10.17
CA TYR A 261 -1.28 14.98 9.25
C TYR A 261 -0.92 14.40 7.89
N HIS A 262 -1.91 13.78 7.26
CA HIS A 262 -1.84 13.34 5.87
C HIS A 262 -2.52 14.36 4.95
N SER A 263 -1.99 14.52 3.73
CA SER A 263 -2.62 15.33 2.70
C SER A 263 -3.63 14.48 1.92
N VAL A 264 -4.85 14.96 1.79
CA VAL A 264 -5.88 14.36 0.93
C VAL A 264 -6.14 15.30 -0.25
N LEU A 265 -6.11 14.77 -1.46
CA LEU A 265 -6.36 15.48 -2.71
C LEU A 265 -7.45 14.72 -3.48
N SER A 266 -8.55 15.38 -3.79
CA SER A 266 -9.65 14.80 -4.59
C SER A 266 -10.43 15.92 -5.25
N MET A 267 -11.12 15.58 -6.36
CA MET A 267 -12.14 16.42 -6.99
C MET A 267 -13.56 16.07 -6.48
N ASP A 268 -13.68 15.04 -5.65
CA ASP A 268 -14.93 14.60 -5.03
C ASP A 268 -15.00 15.04 -3.57
N ASP A 269 -15.69 16.16 -3.32
CA ASP A 269 -15.86 16.71 -1.97
C ASP A 269 -16.64 15.75 -1.05
N ALA A 270 -17.55 14.93 -1.59
CA ALA A 270 -18.32 13.99 -0.77
C ALA A 270 -17.41 12.87 -0.24
N LEU A 271 -16.53 12.33 -1.07
CA LEU A 271 -15.53 11.33 -0.66
C LEU A 271 -14.56 11.90 0.38
N VAL A 272 -14.06 13.14 0.17
CA VAL A 272 -13.18 13.83 1.12
C VAL A 272 -13.88 14.02 2.47
N ASN A 273 -15.13 14.48 2.48
CA ASN A 273 -15.89 14.68 3.71
C ASN A 273 -16.13 13.34 4.45
N SER A 274 -16.38 12.25 3.73
CA SER A 274 -16.53 10.91 4.33
C SER A 274 -15.25 10.46 5.02
N LEU A 275 -14.08 10.65 4.38
CA LEU A 275 -12.78 10.35 4.96
C LEU A 275 -12.50 11.20 6.22
N PHE A 276 -12.81 12.50 6.18
CA PHE A 276 -12.66 13.36 7.35
C PHE A 276 -13.60 13.00 8.49
N GLN A 277 -14.81 12.55 8.18
CA GLN A 277 -15.74 12.09 9.21
C GLN A 277 -15.23 10.79 9.86
N ALA A 278 -14.82 9.80 9.08
CA ALA A 278 -14.22 8.57 9.59
C ALA A 278 -12.98 8.84 10.46
N ALA A 279 -12.10 9.75 10.02
CA ALA A 279 -10.90 10.12 10.80
C ALA A 279 -11.19 10.89 12.10
N LYS A 280 -12.41 11.38 12.33
CA LYS A 280 -12.81 11.99 13.61
C LYS A 280 -13.45 11.00 14.55
N GLU A 281 -13.99 9.92 14.03
CA GLU A 281 -14.63 8.85 14.78
C GLU A 281 -13.59 7.86 15.35
N GLU A 282 -12.40 7.82 14.77
CA GLU A 282 -11.20 7.08 15.22
C GLU A 282 -10.31 7.94 16.16
#